data_9ac3e32762d4a0a956eb8836c621e37d
#
_entry.id   9ac3e32762d4a0a956eb8836c621e37d
#
_cell.length_a   1.000
_cell.length_b   1.000
_cell.length_c   1.000
_cell.angle_alpha   90.00
_cell.angle_beta   90.00
_cell.angle_gamma   90.00
#
_symmetry.space_group_name_H-M   'P 1'
#
loop_
_entity.id
_entity.type
_entity.pdbx_description
1 polymer ?
#
loop_
_entity_poly.entity_id
_entity_poly.type
_entity_poly.pdbx_seq_one_letter_code
_entity_poly.pdbx_strand_id
1 'polypeptide(L)'
;GGNNKNIKMSENQLQYFVGLDIGTTAVRCVVGELSSDSPAPTVIGFSRVENSGMRKGNVAHTEEVAQAVAQAVSEAERMSGREIKMATVNVNGSHVEGVNSRGVVAISSPDRIINIEDRLRVEEAATVVQLPANKEIIQVFAKNYRLDGQENIKDPVGMHGVRLEVDTHIIVASTPALKSLDQALERAEIRASHRTVSSLAAGEAVLTRKQKESGVCVLDIGAATTNLLVIEDGEVEHVAVIPMGGVHITNDLAIGLKTDLDIAELIKLKHASLSKSAIGETSFVVKGEEFRFDRDMMRLIVEARAEEILEFADHELKKIKRSKKLPGGIVLMGGTAHLPGLVDFAKEVMELPARTGNWKHIKRVVDGMDEQEFAPAVGLMMLDMYLGPAAEISYVEQNHGVFSSVNSSLNTILGRFRRRT
;
A
#
# COMPACT_ATOMS: atom_id res chain seq x y z
N GLY A 1 60.02 -6.11 2.45
CA GLY A 1 59.22 -4.92 2.61
C GLY A 1 57.89 -5.13 1.91
N GLY A 2 56.89 -5.67 2.60
CA GLY A 2 55.55 -5.83 2.06
C GLY A 2 54.64 -4.72 2.57
N ASN A 3 54.18 -3.89 1.66
CA ASN A 3 53.15 -2.89 1.93
C ASN A 3 51.77 -3.54 2.00
N ASN A 4 51.33 -3.88 3.19
CA ASN A 4 49.93 -4.13 3.49
C ASN A 4 49.20 -2.78 3.52
N LYS A 5 48.64 -2.36 2.39
CA LYS A 5 47.63 -1.32 2.35
C LYS A 5 46.33 -1.93 2.87
N ASN A 6 46.09 -1.83 4.15
CA ASN A 6 44.78 -1.95 4.73
C ASN A 6 43.86 -0.90 4.11
N ILE A 7 43.02 -1.31 3.19
CA ILE A 7 41.87 -0.54 2.77
C ILE A 7 40.93 -0.55 3.98
N LYS A 8 41.05 0.47 4.85
CA LYS A 8 39.98 0.83 5.74
C LYS A 8 38.80 1.24 4.87
N MET A 9 37.86 0.34 4.68
CA MET A 9 36.52 0.71 4.25
C MET A 9 36.01 1.74 5.27
N SER A 10 35.65 2.91 4.80
CA SER A 10 35.08 3.94 5.66
C SER A 10 33.77 3.41 6.23
N GLU A 11 33.81 2.98 7.46
CA GLU A 11 32.65 2.76 8.32
C GLU A 11 32.02 4.15 8.51
N ASN A 12 31.01 4.46 7.72
CA ASN A 12 29.90 5.39 7.98
C ASN A 12 29.30 5.97 6.69
N GLN A 13 29.02 5.15 5.68
CA GLN A 13 27.95 5.54 4.76
C GLN A 13 26.63 5.08 5.37
N LEU A 14 25.92 6.01 6.01
CA LEU A 14 24.54 5.79 6.43
C LEU A 14 23.72 5.35 5.21
N GLN A 15 23.08 4.16 5.32
CA GLN A 15 22.22 3.65 4.26
C GLN A 15 20.93 4.44 4.25
N TYR A 16 20.48 4.87 3.08
CA TYR A 16 19.22 5.54 2.88
C TYR A 16 18.28 4.75 1.96
N PHE A 17 16.99 4.95 2.13
CA PHE A 17 15.91 4.21 1.48
C PHE A 17 14.86 5.17 0.98
N VAL A 18 14.22 4.82 -0.13
CA VAL A 18 13.29 5.71 -0.81
C VAL A 18 11.98 5.02 -1.11
N GLY A 19 10.89 5.64 -0.69
CA GLY A 19 9.53 5.30 -1.09
C GLY A 19 8.96 6.36 -2.03
N LEU A 20 8.39 5.92 -3.14
CA LEU A 20 7.77 6.78 -4.15
C LEU A 20 6.32 6.36 -4.36
N ASP A 21 5.39 7.14 -3.85
CA ASP A 21 3.95 6.94 -3.99
C ASP A 21 3.41 7.82 -5.13
N ILE A 22 3.01 7.18 -6.22
CA ILE A 22 2.44 7.86 -7.38
C ILE A 22 0.92 7.75 -7.28
N GLY A 23 0.30 8.79 -6.74
CA GLY A 23 -1.14 8.89 -6.58
C GLY A 23 -1.81 9.68 -7.71
N THR A 24 -3.14 9.63 -7.77
CA THR A 24 -3.92 10.28 -8.84
C THR A 24 -3.78 11.81 -8.82
N THR A 25 -3.72 12.42 -7.64
CA THR A 25 -3.65 13.88 -7.49
C THR A 25 -2.30 14.39 -7.01
N ALA A 26 -1.47 13.54 -6.46
CA ALA A 26 -0.15 13.91 -5.99
C ALA A 26 0.84 12.75 -6.05
N VAL A 27 2.10 13.09 -6.28
CA VAL A 27 3.25 12.21 -6.09
C VAL A 27 3.94 12.57 -4.78
N ARG A 28 4.22 11.58 -3.95
CA ARG A 28 4.93 11.73 -2.67
C ARG A 28 6.20 10.91 -2.69
N CYS A 29 7.30 11.52 -2.29
CA CYS A 29 8.58 10.84 -2.16
C CYS A 29 9.06 10.98 -0.72
N VAL A 30 9.48 9.87 -0.10
CA VAL A 30 9.98 9.85 1.28
C VAL A 30 11.36 9.21 1.28
N VAL A 31 12.31 9.88 1.93
CA VAL A 31 13.67 9.39 2.14
C VAL A 31 13.89 9.11 3.61
N GLY A 32 14.28 7.89 3.92
CA GLY A 32 14.63 7.46 5.27
C GLY A 32 16.09 7.03 5.36
N GLU A 33 16.64 7.13 6.54
CA GLU A 33 18.01 6.76 6.87
C GLU A 33 18.02 5.81 8.07
N LEU A 34 18.85 4.79 8.03
CA LEU A 34 19.02 3.85 9.12
C LEU A 34 20.30 4.18 9.87
N SER A 35 20.17 4.44 11.16
CA SER A 35 21.28 4.63 12.09
C SER A 35 21.66 3.29 12.73
N SER A 36 22.96 3.12 13.08
CA SER A 36 23.44 1.95 13.81
C SER A 36 22.76 1.74 15.17
N ASP A 37 22.20 2.81 15.72
CA ASP A 37 21.67 2.83 17.11
C ASP A 37 20.15 2.60 17.16
N SER A 38 19.47 2.48 16.02
CA SER A 38 18.02 2.29 15.98
C SER A 38 17.61 1.29 14.91
N PRO A 39 16.74 0.32 15.22
CA PRO A 39 16.20 -0.61 14.23
C PRO A 39 15.15 0.03 13.31
N ALA A 40 14.64 1.20 13.69
CA ALA A 40 13.65 1.94 12.91
C ALA A 40 14.31 3.05 12.08
N PRO A 41 13.85 3.27 10.84
CA PRO A 41 14.37 4.35 10.01
C PRO A 41 13.96 5.72 10.55
N THR A 42 14.75 6.73 10.22
CA THR A 42 14.42 8.14 10.47
C THR A 42 14.15 8.80 9.14
N VAL A 43 13.00 9.46 9.01
CA VAL A 43 12.68 10.24 7.80
C VAL A 43 13.52 11.51 7.78
N ILE A 44 14.32 11.68 6.74
CA ILE A 44 15.25 12.79 6.56
C ILE A 44 14.84 13.75 5.44
N GLY A 45 13.89 13.37 4.60
CA GLY A 45 13.37 14.21 3.53
C GLY A 45 12.07 13.66 2.96
N PHE A 46 11.26 14.56 2.45
CA PHE A 46 10.03 14.22 1.76
C PHE A 46 9.65 15.29 0.75
N SER A 47 8.76 14.93 -0.15
CA SER A 47 8.13 15.86 -1.08
C SER A 47 6.69 15.46 -1.36
N ARG A 48 5.90 16.44 -1.79
CA ARG A 48 4.56 16.27 -2.32
C ARG A 48 4.38 17.22 -3.51
N VAL A 49 4.12 16.66 -4.66
CA VAL A 49 3.96 17.39 -5.92
C VAL A 49 2.62 17.04 -6.52
N GLU A 50 1.88 18.04 -6.99
CA GLU A 50 0.63 17.81 -7.70
C GLU A 50 0.84 16.97 -8.97
N ASN A 51 -0.08 16.05 -9.22
CA ASN A 51 -0.06 15.16 -10.37
C ASN A 51 -1.39 15.27 -11.12
N SER A 52 -1.34 15.66 -12.37
CA SER A 52 -2.50 15.75 -13.26
C SER A 52 -2.54 14.66 -14.33
N GLY A 53 -1.48 13.85 -14.42
CA GLY A 53 -1.29 12.86 -15.46
C GLY A 53 -1.99 11.51 -15.24
N MET A 54 -2.74 11.35 -14.15
CA MET A 54 -3.40 10.09 -13.83
C MET A 54 -4.92 10.21 -13.83
N ARG A 55 -5.58 9.09 -14.11
CA ARG A 55 -7.03 8.92 -14.03
C ARG A 55 -7.34 7.58 -13.37
N LYS A 56 -8.16 7.61 -12.31
CA LYS A 56 -8.60 6.40 -11.58
C LYS A 56 -7.45 5.48 -11.16
N GLY A 57 -6.33 6.07 -10.72
CA GLY A 57 -5.12 5.36 -10.34
C GLY A 57 -4.24 4.88 -11.50
N ASN A 58 -4.60 5.15 -12.75
CA ASN A 58 -3.83 4.76 -13.94
C ASN A 58 -3.14 5.95 -14.59
N VAL A 59 -1.98 5.69 -15.21
CA VAL A 59 -1.28 6.68 -16.02
C VAL A 59 -2.09 6.95 -17.29
N ALA A 60 -2.60 8.17 -17.42
CA ALA A 60 -3.32 8.65 -18.60
C ALA A 60 -2.42 9.49 -19.51
N HIS A 61 -1.54 10.30 -18.92
CA HIS A 61 -0.58 11.18 -19.59
C HIS A 61 0.81 10.94 -19.03
N THR A 62 1.57 10.11 -19.72
CA THR A 62 2.90 9.62 -19.26
C THR A 62 3.86 10.77 -18.97
N GLU A 63 3.89 11.80 -19.82
CA GLU A 63 4.80 12.94 -19.65
C GLU A 63 4.48 13.77 -18.40
N GLU A 64 3.21 14.01 -18.12
CA GLU A 64 2.78 14.75 -16.93
C GLU A 64 3.13 13.99 -15.64
N VAL A 65 2.94 12.68 -15.62
CA VAL A 65 3.34 11.82 -14.49
C VAL A 65 4.87 11.84 -14.34
N ALA A 66 5.63 11.73 -15.43
CA ALA A 66 7.08 11.78 -15.41
C ALA A 66 7.61 13.10 -14.83
N GLN A 67 7.02 14.23 -15.22
CA GLN A 67 7.39 15.55 -14.68
C GLN A 67 7.08 15.65 -13.19
N ALA A 68 5.92 15.20 -12.74
CA ALA A 68 5.56 15.18 -11.31
C ALA A 68 6.51 14.31 -10.50
N VAL A 69 6.87 13.12 -10.99
CA VAL A 69 7.84 12.23 -10.36
C VAL A 69 9.22 12.89 -10.28
N ALA A 70 9.72 13.43 -11.39
CA ALA A 70 11.02 14.08 -11.44
C ALA A 70 11.11 15.27 -10.46
N GLN A 71 10.05 16.07 -10.37
CA GLN A 71 9.98 17.18 -9.43
C GLN A 71 9.94 16.68 -7.96
N ALA A 72 9.12 15.67 -7.67
CA ALA A 72 9.01 15.10 -6.32
C ALA A 72 10.37 14.52 -5.86
N VAL A 73 11.05 13.80 -6.73
CA VAL A 73 12.38 13.26 -6.46
C VAL A 73 13.40 14.38 -6.23
N SER A 74 13.42 15.40 -7.08
CA SER A 74 14.33 16.56 -6.93
C SER A 74 14.13 17.31 -5.62
N GLU A 75 12.88 17.51 -5.19
CA GLU A 75 12.57 18.16 -3.91
C GLU A 75 13.00 17.31 -2.71
N ALA A 76 12.77 16.00 -2.77
CA ALA A 76 13.21 15.06 -1.73
C ALA A 76 14.73 14.94 -1.65
N GLU A 77 15.44 14.95 -2.79
CA GLU A 77 16.92 15.02 -2.85
C GLU A 77 17.44 16.29 -2.17
N ARG A 78 16.83 17.42 -2.45
CA ARG A 78 17.22 18.70 -1.87
C ARG A 78 17.06 18.76 -0.36
N MET A 79 15.95 18.22 0.16
CA MET A 79 15.67 18.16 1.59
C MET A 79 16.55 17.16 2.33
N SER A 80 16.76 15.97 1.76
CA SER A 80 17.53 14.90 2.40
C SER A 80 19.03 14.98 2.21
N GLY A 81 19.51 15.70 1.18
CA GLY A 81 20.92 15.71 0.79
C GLY A 81 21.39 14.37 0.18
N ARG A 82 20.47 13.55 -0.32
CA ARG A 82 20.74 12.22 -0.92
C ARG A 82 20.35 12.20 -2.39
N GLU A 83 21.20 11.65 -3.24
CA GLU A 83 20.89 11.41 -4.64
C GLU A 83 19.95 10.19 -4.77
N ILE A 84 18.85 10.33 -5.53
CA ILE A 84 17.84 9.31 -5.70
C ILE A 84 17.83 8.84 -7.16
N LYS A 85 18.19 7.57 -7.38
CA LYS A 85 18.11 6.89 -8.69
C LYS A 85 17.13 5.73 -8.69
N MET A 86 16.83 5.23 -7.52
CA MET A 86 15.94 4.08 -7.32
C MET A 86 15.00 4.33 -6.15
N ALA A 87 13.82 3.73 -6.21
CA ALA A 87 12.83 3.78 -5.15
C ALA A 87 11.94 2.54 -5.19
N THR A 88 11.39 2.17 -4.06
CA THR A 88 10.24 1.25 -4.02
C THR A 88 8.99 2.05 -4.37
N VAL A 89 8.23 1.55 -5.36
CA VAL A 89 7.12 2.26 -6.00
C VAL A 89 5.82 1.50 -5.78
N ASN A 90 4.72 2.23 -5.63
CA ASN A 90 3.40 1.64 -5.52
C ASN A 90 2.82 1.24 -6.89
N VAL A 91 1.95 0.23 -6.86
CA VAL A 91 1.00 -0.09 -7.93
C VAL A 91 -0.40 0.17 -7.40
N ASN A 92 -1.17 0.95 -8.14
CA ASN A 92 -2.53 1.33 -7.79
C ASN A 92 -3.41 1.35 -9.05
N GLY A 93 -4.70 1.47 -8.86
CA GLY A 93 -5.69 1.56 -9.92
C GLY A 93 -6.70 0.42 -9.91
N SER A 94 -7.82 0.63 -10.59
CA SER A 94 -8.94 -0.33 -10.66
C SER A 94 -8.61 -1.63 -11.39
N HIS A 95 -7.46 -1.69 -12.05
CA HIS A 95 -6.95 -2.90 -12.71
C HIS A 95 -6.27 -3.89 -11.75
N VAL A 96 -6.01 -3.49 -10.51
CA VAL A 96 -5.42 -4.35 -9.46
C VAL A 96 -6.52 -5.22 -8.86
N GLU A 97 -6.32 -6.52 -8.88
CA GLU A 97 -7.27 -7.50 -8.36
C GLU A 97 -6.56 -8.55 -7.51
N GLY A 98 -7.25 -9.01 -6.48
CA GLY A 98 -6.84 -10.15 -5.67
C GLY A 98 -7.55 -11.43 -6.11
N VAL A 99 -6.80 -12.51 -6.29
CA VAL A 99 -7.32 -13.83 -6.68
C VAL A 99 -6.82 -14.87 -5.68
N ASN A 100 -7.72 -15.69 -5.16
CA ASN A 100 -7.34 -16.82 -4.31
C ASN A 100 -7.07 -18.06 -5.17
N SER A 101 -6.01 -18.79 -4.83
CA SER A 101 -5.64 -20.02 -5.49
C SER A 101 -5.10 -21.05 -4.51
N ARG A 102 -5.02 -22.31 -4.95
CA ARG A 102 -4.45 -23.41 -4.17
C ARG A 102 -3.43 -24.15 -4.99
N GLY A 103 -2.27 -24.42 -4.39
CA GLY A 103 -1.25 -25.30 -4.94
C GLY A 103 -1.25 -26.65 -4.19
N VAL A 104 -0.88 -27.70 -4.92
CA VAL A 104 -0.74 -29.05 -4.37
C VAL A 104 0.48 -29.70 -5.02
N VAL A 105 1.35 -30.29 -4.19
CA VAL A 105 2.49 -31.09 -4.66
C VAL A 105 2.63 -32.36 -3.84
N ALA A 106 3.17 -33.40 -4.46
CA ALA A 106 3.63 -34.60 -3.74
C ALA A 106 5.09 -34.42 -3.32
N ILE A 107 5.41 -34.88 -2.11
CA ILE A 107 6.77 -34.90 -1.60
C ILE A 107 7.47 -36.11 -2.16
N SER A 108 8.54 -35.88 -2.91
CA SER A 108 9.28 -36.91 -3.65
C SER A 108 10.56 -37.40 -2.96
N SER A 109 11.02 -36.69 -1.92
CA SER A 109 12.20 -37.11 -1.16
C SER A 109 12.01 -38.47 -0.50
N PRO A 110 13.05 -39.36 -0.47
CA PRO A 110 12.94 -40.70 0.11
C PRO A 110 12.54 -40.68 1.62
N ASP A 111 13.01 -39.69 2.34
CA ASP A 111 12.76 -39.52 3.78
C ASP A 111 11.42 -38.81 4.06
N ARG A 112 10.73 -38.32 3.00
CA ARG A 112 9.44 -37.57 3.13
C ARG A 112 9.55 -36.33 4.01
N ILE A 113 10.73 -35.77 4.18
CA ILE A 113 10.94 -34.51 4.90
C ILE A 113 10.83 -33.36 3.91
N ILE A 114 9.98 -32.38 4.22
CA ILE A 114 9.74 -31.22 3.38
C ILE A 114 10.96 -30.27 3.48
N ASN A 115 11.48 -29.92 2.33
CA ASN A 115 12.55 -28.93 2.20
C ASN A 115 12.05 -27.60 1.61
N ILE A 116 12.94 -26.64 1.47
CA ILE A 116 12.62 -25.31 0.91
C ILE A 116 12.15 -25.43 -0.55
N GLU A 117 12.72 -26.33 -1.33
CA GLU A 117 12.31 -26.53 -2.74
C GLU A 117 10.87 -27.07 -2.84
N ASP A 118 10.47 -27.95 -1.96
CA ASP A 118 9.08 -28.44 -1.90
C ASP A 118 8.10 -27.29 -1.59
N ARG A 119 8.47 -26.42 -0.64
CA ARG A 119 7.67 -25.22 -0.32
C ARG A 119 7.55 -24.30 -1.53
N LEU A 120 8.65 -24.02 -2.22
CA LEU A 120 8.64 -23.19 -3.43
C LEU A 120 7.80 -23.83 -4.54
N ARG A 121 7.91 -25.15 -4.75
CA ARG A 121 7.12 -25.87 -5.76
C ARG A 121 5.62 -25.79 -5.49
N VAL A 122 5.17 -25.90 -4.24
CA VAL A 122 3.73 -25.82 -3.91
C VAL A 122 3.21 -24.39 -4.09
N GLU A 123 4.01 -23.39 -3.75
CA GLU A 123 3.67 -21.98 -3.99
C GLU A 123 3.59 -21.68 -5.50
N GLU A 124 4.55 -22.18 -6.28
CA GLU A 124 4.55 -22.06 -7.74
C GLU A 124 3.35 -22.77 -8.37
N ALA A 125 3.00 -23.95 -7.89
CA ALA A 125 1.80 -24.67 -8.35
C ALA A 125 0.50 -23.86 -8.14
N ALA A 126 0.44 -23.06 -7.09
CA ALA A 126 -0.70 -22.18 -6.83
C ALA A 126 -0.79 -21.00 -7.81
N THR A 127 0.30 -20.65 -8.50
CA THR A 127 0.32 -19.55 -9.48
C THR A 127 -0.15 -19.96 -10.88
N VAL A 128 -0.41 -21.24 -11.11
CA VAL A 128 -0.95 -21.76 -12.36
C VAL A 128 -2.46 -21.43 -12.41
N VAL A 129 -2.77 -20.17 -12.66
CA VAL A 129 -4.14 -19.68 -12.79
C VAL A 129 -4.38 -19.17 -14.20
N GLN A 130 -5.60 -19.34 -14.70
CA GLN A 130 -5.97 -18.76 -15.98
C GLN A 130 -6.19 -17.25 -15.81
N LEU A 131 -5.25 -16.47 -16.32
CA LEU A 131 -5.36 -15.02 -16.38
C LEU A 131 -5.71 -14.55 -17.79
N PRO A 132 -6.47 -13.45 -17.92
CA PRO A 132 -6.60 -12.75 -19.21
C PRO A 132 -5.22 -12.38 -19.77
N ALA A 133 -5.07 -12.37 -21.10
CA ALA A 133 -3.80 -12.13 -21.79
C ALA A 133 -3.14 -10.77 -21.46
N ASN A 134 -3.92 -9.81 -20.95
CA ASN A 134 -3.47 -8.47 -20.61
C ASN A 134 -3.23 -8.28 -19.10
N LYS A 135 -3.19 -9.35 -18.32
CA LYS A 135 -2.92 -9.31 -16.88
C LYS A 135 -1.69 -10.15 -16.52
N GLU A 136 -0.99 -9.72 -15.51
CA GLU A 136 0.16 -10.44 -14.97
C GLU A 136 0.13 -10.45 -13.44
N ILE A 137 0.78 -11.45 -12.85
CA ILE A 137 0.93 -11.58 -11.41
C ILE A 137 2.03 -10.62 -10.95
N ILE A 138 1.72 -9.79 -9.94
CA ILE A 138 2.69 -8.86 -9.34
C ILE A 138 3.13 -9.29 -7.94
N GLN A 139 2.29 -10.00 -7.19
CA GLN A 139 2.61 -10.50 -5.86
C GLN A 139 1.85 -11.79 -5.56
N VAL A 140 2.45 -12.66 -4.74
CA VAL A 140 1.85 -13.91 -4.26
C VAL A 140 2.07 -14.01 -2.75
N PHE A 141 1.00 -14.25 -2.00
CA PHE A 141 1.03 -14.42 -0.54
C PHE A 141 0.56 -15.82 -0.19
N ALA A 142 1.46 -16.64 0.37
CA ALA A 142 1.09 -17.91 0.97
C ALA A 142 0.40 -17.68 2.31
N LYS A 143 -0.76 -18.24 2.52
CA LYS A 143 -1.60 -18.01 3.70
C LYS A 143 -1.64 -19.18 4.67
N ASN A 144 -1.84 -20.36 4.17
CA ASN A 144 -2.09 -21.54 4.98
C ASN A 144 -1.56 -22.78 4.28
N TYR A 145 -0.64 -23.49 4.92
CA TYR A 145 -0.16 -24.78 4.45
C TYR A 145 -0.95 -25.92 5.10
N ARG A 146 -1.15 -26.97 4.32
CA ARG A 146 -1.71 -28.25 4.78
C ARG A 146 -0.77 -29.37 4.43
N LEU A 147 -0.60 -30.31 5.35
CA LEU A 147 0.24 -31.48 5.15
C LEU A 147 -0.56 -32.73 5.54
N ASP A 148 -0.84 -33.60 4.57
CA ASP A 148 -1.61 -34.82 4.77
C ASP A 148 -2.96 -34.59 5.49
N GLY A 149 -3.61 -33.45 5.19
CA GLY A 149 -4.88 -33.05 5.79
C GLY A 149 -4.75 -32.25 7.10
N GLN A 150 -3.58 -32.12 7.67
CA GLN A 150 -3.34 -31.23 8.81
C GLN A 150 -3.30 -29.79 8.33
N GLU A 151 -4.16 -28.96 8.87
CA GLU A 151 -4.30 -27.53 8.53
C GLU A 151 -3.50 -26.61 9.47
N ASN A 152 -3.50 -25.32 9.15
CA ASN A 152 -2.92 -24.24 9.97
C ASN A 152 -1.41 -24.37 10.20
N ILE A 153 -0.70 -24.87 9.22
CA ILE A 153 0.76 -24.93 9.24
C ILE A 153 1.32 -23.62 8.69
N LYS A 154 2.16 -22.95 9.48
CA LYS A 154 2.79 -21.67 9.10
C LYS A 154 4.03 -21.88 8.25
N ASP A 155 4.86 -22.85 8.57
CA ASP A 155 6.04 -23.25 7.81
C ASP A 155 6.15 -24.78 7.80
N PRO A 156 5.98 -25.40 6.63
CA PRO A 156 6.02 -26.86 6.52
C PRO A 156 7.42 -27.44 6.47
N VAL A 157 8.47 -26.59 6.30
CA VAL A 157 9.86 -27.07 6.15
C VAL A 157 10.32 -27.83 7.38
N GLY A 158 10.88 -29.01 7.18
CA GLY A 158 11.32 -29.92 8.24
C GLY A 158 10.22 -30.87 8.76
N MET A 159 9.00 -30.73 8.34
CA MET A 159 7.91 -31.66 8.67
C MET A 159 7.94 -32.89 7.76
N HIS A 160 7.43 -34.00 8.24
CA HIS A 160 7.32 -35.27 7.50
C HIS A 160 5.89 -35.41 6.92
N GLY A 161 5.80 -35.69 5.62
CA GLY A 161 4.52 -35.91 4.96
C GLY A 161 4.62 -36.20 3.48
N VAL A 162 3.51 -36.50 2.85
CA VAL A 162 3.42 -36.96 1.46
C VAL A 162 2.80 -35.91 0.56
N ARG A 163 1.73 -35.25 1.01
CA ARG A 163 0.97 -34.29 0.23
C ARG A 163 0.99 -32.91 0.91
N LEU A 164 1.65 -31.97 0.22
CA LEU A 164 1.72 -30.58 0.65
C LEU A 164 0.76 -29.71 -0.17
N GLU A 165 -0.04 -28.90 0.50
CA GLU A 165 -0.95 -27.95 -0.11
C GLU A 165 -0.70 -26.55 0.46
N VAL A 166 -0.98 -25.52 -0.32
CA VAL A 166 -0.96 -24.13 0.13
C VAL A 166 -2.13 -23.34 -0.45
N ASP A 167 -2.79 -22.57 0.39
CA ASP A 167 -3.69 -21.50 -0.06
C ASP A 167 -2.90 -20.22 -0.27
N THR A 168 -3.15 -19.55 -1.37
CA THR A 168 -2.46 -18.31 -1.73
C THR A 168 -3.45 -17.20 -2.06
N HIS A 169 -3.04 -15.97 -1.77
CA HIS A 169 -3.66 -14.78 -2.31
C HIS A 169 -2.72 -14.17 -3.34
N ILE A 170 -3.20 -14.06 -4.59
CA ILE A 170 -2.42 -13.61 -5.73
C ILE A 170 -2.92 -12.23 -6.14
N ILE A 171 -2.01 -11.28 -6.27
CA ILE A 171 -2.32 -9.94 -6.78
C ILE A 171 -1.95 -9.88 -8.26
N VAL A 172 -2.92 -9.54 -9.07
CA VAL A 172 -2.76 -9.36 -10.52
C VAL A 172 -3.02 -7.91 -10.92
N ALA A 173 -2.38 -7.48 -11.98
CA ALA A 173 -2.52 -6.13 -12.52
C ALA A 173 -2.51 -6.15 -14.03
N SER A 174 -3.01 -5.08 -14.65
CA SER A 174 -2.99 -4.88 -16.10
C SER A 174 -1.56 -4.68 -16.61
N THR A 175 -1.10 -5.52 -17.52
CA THR A 175 0.21 -5.38 -18.16
C THR A 175 0.38 -4.03 -18.88
N PRO A 176 -0.60 -3.53 -19.66
CA PRO A 176 -0.49 -2.19 -20.24
C PRO A 176 -0.35 -1.07 -19.20
N ALA A 177 -1.09 -1.17 -18.08
CA ALA A 177 -1.02 -0.17 -17.01
C ALA A 177 0.37 -0.16 -16.34
N LEU A 178 0.94 -1.33 -16.08
CA LEU A 178 2.30 -1.46 -15.53
C LEU A 178 3.35 -0.89 -16.50
N LYS A 179 3.23 -1.18 -17.79
CA LYS A 179 4.13 -0.62 -18.81
C LYS A 179 4.07 0.90 -18.89
N SER A 180 2.86 1.49 -18.77
CA SER A 180 2.72 2.95 -18.75
C SER A 180 3.37 3.58 -17.53
N LEU A 181 3.28 2.93 -16.37
CA LEU A 181 3.98 3.34 -15.16
C LEU A 181 5.51 3.27 -15.35
N ASP A 182 6.00 2.17 -15.91
CA ASP A 182 7.43 2.00 -16.20
C ASP A 182 7.96 3.07 -17.15
N GLN A 183 7.22 3.40 -18.19
CA GLN A 183 7.57 4.48 -19.12
C GLN A 183 7.64 5.85 -18.43
N ALA A 184 6.73 6.14 -17.51
CA ALA A 184 6.76 7.39 -16.75
C ALA A 184 7.99 7.45 -15.83
N LEU A 185 8.32 6.35 -15.15
CA LEU A 185 9.53 6.25 -14.31
C LEU A 185 10.82 6.37 -15.14
N GLU A 186 10.89 5.72 -16.29
CA GLU A 186 12.04 5.79 -17.20
C GLU A 186 12.29 7.23 -17.67
N ARG A 187 11.23 7.93 -18.06
CA ARG A 187 11.32 9.36 -18.45
C ARG A 187 11.73 10.28 -17.30
N ALA A 188 11.39 9.92 -16.07
CA ALA A 188 11.84 10.63 -14.87
C ALA A 188 13.24 10.20 -14.41
N GLU A 189 13.90 9.28 -15.11
CA GLU A 189 15.20 8.72 -14.78
C GLU A 189 15.25 8.04 -13.40
N ILE A 190 14.12 7.45 -12.98
CA ILE A 190 13.99 6.70 -11.74
C ILE A 190 13.71 5.24 -12.07
N ARG A 191 14.47 4.35 -11.43
CA ARG A 191 14.24 2.91 -11.51
C ARG A 191 13.46 2.43 -10.28
N ALA A 192 12.41 1.64 -10.50
CA ALA A 192 11.76 0.93 -9.42
C ALA A 192 12.66 -0.20 -8.93
N SER A 193 13.12 -0.13 -7.68
CA SER A 193 13.81 -1.23 -7.00
C SER A 193 12.84 -2.38 -6.74
N HIS A 194 11.66 -2.04 -6.26
CA HIS A 194 10.56 -2.96 -5.99
C HIS A 194 9.22 -2.29 -6.30
N ARG A 195 8.19 -3.12 -6.49
CA ARG A 195 6.81 -2.67 -6.64
C ARG A 195 5.93 -3.40 -5.66
N THR A 196 4.94 -2.70 -5.10
CA THR A 196 3.92 -3.29 -4.22
C THR A 196 2.61 -2.52 -4.32
N VAL A 197 1.53 -3.13 -3.87
CA VAL A 197 0.24 -2.44 -3.80
C VAL A 197 0.23 -1.39 -2.68
N SER A 198 -0.43 -0.27 -2.91
CA SER A 198 -0.46 0.87 -1.98
C SER A 198 -0.97 0.51 -0.59
N SER A 199 -1.98 -0.35 -0.49
CA SER A 199 -2.54 -0.78 0.79
C SER A 199 -1.56 -1.60 1.64
N LEU A 200 -0.73 -2.44 1.01
CA LEU A 200 0.31 -3.18 1.72
C LEU A 200 1.36 -2.24 2.29
N ALA A 201 1.79 -1.26 1.50
CA ALA A 201 2.72 -0.23 1.96
C ALA A 201 2.14 0.57 3.14
N ALA A 202 0.91 1.05 3.02
CA ALA A 202 0.23 1.74 4.12
C ALA A 202 0.14 0.87 5.38
N GLY A 203 -0.20 -0.40 5.22
CA GLY A 203 -0.26 -1.37 6.32
C GLY A 203 1.07 -1.53 7.05
N GLU A 204 2.18 -1.56 6.32
CA GLU A 204 3.53 -1.61 6.94
C GLU A 204 3.83 -0.39 7.80
N ALA A 205 3.41 0.79 7.39
CA ALA A 205 3.63 2.02 8.15
C ALA A 205 2.82 2.11 9.44
N VAL A 206 1.56 1.61 9.44
CA VAL A 206 0.59 1.95 10.49
C VAL A 206 0.11 0.79 11.35
N LEU A 207 0.31 -0.46 10.93
CA LEU A 207 -0.17 -1.62 11.68
C LEU A 207 0.86 -2.14 12.69
N THR A 208 0.38 -2.43 13.89
CA THR A 208 1.15 -3.14 14.90
C THR A 208 1.09 -4.65 14.65
N ARG A 209 2.05 -5.40 15.20
CA ARG A 209 2.03 -6.86 15.17
C ARG A 209 0.74 -7.45 15.73
N LYS A 210 0.29 -6.94 16.87
CA LYS A 210 -0.95 -7.39 17.52
C LYS A 210 -2.17 -7.24 16.63
N GLN A 211 -2.27 -6.15 15.87
CA GLN A 211 -3.36 -5.94 14.91
C GLN A 211 -3.29 -6.92 13.75
N LYS A 212 -2.10 -7.15 13.20
CA LYS A 212 -1.89 -8.13 12.12
C LYS A 212 -2.24 -9.55 12.56
N GLU A 213 -1.99 -9.89 13.81
CA GLU A 213 -2.35 -11.21 14.37
C GLU A 213 -3.85 -11.33 14.62
N SER A 214 -4.50 -10.31 15.15
CA SER A 214 -5.91 -10.36 15.55
C SER A 214 -6.91 -10.24 14.40
N GLY A 215 -6.47 -9.81 13.23
CA GLY A 215 -7.34 -9.52 12.08
C GLY A 215 -7.73 -8.05 11.99
N VAL A 216 -7.29 -7.38 10.93
CA VAL A 216 -7.45 -5.95 10.70
C VAL A 216 -7.64 -5.64 9.23
N CYS A 217 -8.44 -4.61 8.94
CA CYS A 217 -8.63 -4.05 7.60
C CYS A 217 -8.03 -2.64 7.54
N VAL A 218 -7.14 -2.40 6.60
CA VAL A 218 -6.69 -1.05 6.24
C VAL A 218 -7.52 -0.56 5.07
N LEU A 219 -8.07 0.64 5.18
CA LEU A 219 -8.72 1.39 4.11
C LEU A 219 -7.93 2.68 3.86
N ASP A 220 -7.21 2.71 2.77
CA ASP A 220 -6.53 3.90 2.26
C ASP A 220 -7.45 4.61 1.26
N ILE A 221 -8.21 5.59 1.75
CA ILE A 221 -9.18 6.34 0.94
C ILE A 221 -8.46 7.53 0.32
N GLY A 222 -7.99 7.32 -0.90
CA GLY A 222 -7.30 8.31 -1.70
C GLY A 222 -8.24 9.22 -2.48
N ALA A 223 -7.70 9.92 -3.48
CA ALA A 223 -8.46 10.82 -4.33
C ALA A 223 -9.43 10.07 -5.27
N ALA A 224 -8.96 9.09 -6.00
CA ALA A 224 -9.75 8.37 -7.01
C ALA A 224 -10.03 6.91 -6.68
N THR A 225 -9.30 6.34 -5.74
CA THR A 225 -9.40 4.93 -5.35
C THR A 225 -9.36 4.78 -3.84
N THR A 226 -9.98 3.70 -3.36
CA THR A 226 -9.83 3.21 -1.99
C THR A 226 -9.15 1.86 -2.03
N ASN A 227 -7.98 1.78 -1.43
CA ASN A 227 -7.19 0.55 -1.36
C ASN A 227 -7.52 -0.19 -0.06
N LEU A 228 -7.86 -1.45 -0.18
CA LEU A 228 -8.23 -2.32 0.94
C LEU A 228 -7.19 -3.42 1.12
N LEU A 229 -6.78 -3.63 2.35
CA LEU A 229 -5.91 -4.72 2.77
C LEU A 229 -6.51 -5.37 4.03
N VAL A 230 -6.61 -6.68 4.03
CA VAL A 230 -6.94 -7.47 5.23
C VAL A 230 -5.76 -8.35 5.59
N ILE A 231 -5.34 -8.26 6.83
CA ILE A 231 -4.31 -9.13 7.43
C ILE A 231 -4.92 -9.81 8.66
N GLU A 232 -4.75 -11.12 8.77
CA GLU A 232 -5.15 -11.93 9.92
C GLU A 232 -4.10 -13.00 10.16
N ASP A 233 -3.82 -13.34 11.41
CA ASP A 233 -2.75 -14.27 11.77
C ASP A 233 -1.37 -13.92 11.19
N GLY A 234 -1.13 -12.64 10.93
CA GLY A 234 0.08 -12.12 10.32
C GLY A 234 0.20 -12.39 8.81
N GLU A 235 -0.86 -12.83 8.16
CA GLU A 235 -0.90 -13.19 6.74
C GLU A 235 -1.84 -12.30 5.96
N VAL A 236 -1.49 -11.99 4.69
CA VAL A 236 -2.37 -11.22 3.80
C VAL A 236 -3.53 -12.10 3.35
N GLU A 237 -4.73 -11.73 3.79
CA GLU A 237 -5.96 -12.44 3.48
C GLU A 237 -6.64 -11.93 2.21
N HIS A 238 -6.64 -10.62 2.02
CA HIS A 238 -7.32 -10.01 0.89
C HIS A 238 -6.75 -8.64 0.55
N VAL A 239 -6.66 -8.35 -0.74
CA VAL A 239 -6.33 -7.05 -1.30
C VAL A 239 -7.38 -6.70 -2.35
N ALA A 240 -7.90 -5.49 -2.31
CA ALA A 240 -8.82 -4.97 -3.31
C ALA A 240 -8.59 -3.48 -3.55
N VAL A 241 -8.94 -3.02 -4.74
CA VAL A 241 -8.98 -1.60 -5.09
C VAL A 241 -10.40 -1.25 -5.50
N ILE A 242 -11.02 -0.36 -4.74
CA ILE A 242 -12.35 0.17 -5.00
C ILE A 242 -12.18 1.45 -5.83
N PRO A 243 -12.81 1.57 -7.01
CA PRO A 243 -12.60 2.72 -7.89
C PRO A 243 -13.40 3.96 -7.46
N MET A 244 -13.35 4.27 -6.19
CA MET A 244 -13.96 5.45 -5.56
C MET A 244 -13.06 6.04 -4.51
N GLY A 245 -13.11 7.35 -4.35
CA GLY A 245 -12.35 8.10 -3.38
C GLY A 245 -12.85 9.53 -3.21
N GLY A 246 -12.03 10.41 -2.69
CA GLY A 246 -12.39 11.78 -2.33
C GLY A 246 -12.89 12.66 -3.48
N VAL A 247 -12.43 12.43 -4.71
CA VAL A 247 -12.91 13.19 -5.88
C VAL A 247 -14.38 12.92 -6.20
N HIS A 248 -14.89 11.75 -5.84
CA HIS A 248 -16.30 11.41 -6.02
C HIS A 248 -17.19 12.22 -5.06
N ILE A 249 -16.71 12.50 -3.86
CA ILE A 249 -17.37 13.45 -2.94
C ILE A 249 -17.39 14.85 -3.55
N THR A 250 -16.27 15.30 -4.11
CA THR A 250 -16.18 16.60 -4.79
C THR A 250 -17.15 16.70 -5.95
N ASN A 251 -17.22 15.68 -6.80
CA ASN A 251 -18.14 15.63 -7.94
C ASN A 251 -19.61 15.67 -7.48
N ASP A 252 -19.96 14.91 -6.46
CA ASP A 252 -21.32 14.89 -5.92
C ASP A 252 -21.71 16.24 -5.31
N LEU A 253 -20.77 16.90 -4.61
CA LEU A 253 -20.97 18.25 -4.08
C LEU A 253 -21.18 19.28 -5.21
N ALA A 254 -20.39 19.19 -6.28
CA ALA A 254 -20.53 20.08 -7.42
C ALA A 254 -21.93 19.96 -8.07
N ILE A 255 -22.39 18.73 -8.24
CA ILE A 255 -23.72 18.46 -8.80
C ILE A 255 -24.82 18.88 -7.84
N GLY A 256 -24.76 18.46 -6.59
CA GLY A 256 -25.80 18.66 -5.59
C GLY A 256 -25.95 20.13 -5.15
N LEU A 257 -24.85 20.85 -5.05
CA LEU A 257 -24.83 22.28 -4.71
C LEU A 257 -24.81 23.19 -5.93
N LYS A 258 -24.84 22.63 -7.15
CA LYS A 258 -24.87 23.35 -8.44
C LYS A 258 -23.74 24.37 -8.57
N THR A 259 -22.52 23.92 -8.30
CA THR A 259 -21.30 24.72 -8.37
C THR A 259 -20.23 24.04 -9.22
N ASP A 260 -19.14 24.74 -9.50
CA ASP A 260 -18.00 24.14 -10.18
C ASP A 260 -17.16 23.25 -9.25
N LEU A 261 -16.25 22.47 -9.85
CA LEU A 261 -15.43 21.51 -9.11
C LEU A 261 -14.46 22.18 -8.13
N ASP A 262 -13.94 23.35 -8.46
CA ASP A 262 -12.97 24.06 -7.62
C ASP A 262 -13.64 24.54 -6.33
N ILE A 263 -14.85 25.08 -6.43
CA ILE A 263 -15.66 25.47 -5.27
C ILE A 263 -16.09 24.24 -4.48
N ALA A 264 -16.54 23.19 -5.13
CA ALA A 264 -16.89 21.93 -4.46
C ALA A 264 -15.72 21.33 -3.68
N GLU A 265 -14.52 21.37 -4.23
CA GLU A 265 -13.30 20.91 -3.53
C GLU A 265 -13.00 21.77 -2.31
N LEU A 266 -13.14 23.09 -2.40
CA LEU A 266 -12.99 23.98 -1.26
C LEU A 266 -14.04 23.71 -0.17
N ILE A 267 -15.28 23.46 -0.54
CA ILE A 267 -16.34 23.06 0.39
C ILE A 267 -15.97 21.76 1.09
N LYS A 268 -15.55 20.75 0.34
CA LYS A 268 -15.12 19.47 0.91
C LYS A 268 -13.99 19.66 1.92
N LEU A 269 -12.94 20.39 1.56
CA LEU A 269 -11.75 20.54 2.40
C LEU A 269 -11.99 21.39 3.64
N LYS A 270 -12.85 22.42 3.56
CA LYS A 270 -13.03 23.41 4.64
C LYS A 270 -14.30 23.20 5.46
N HIS A 271 -15.35 22.63 4.89
CA HIS A 271 -16.68 22.59 5.50
C HIS A 271 -17.29 21.19 5.59
N ALA A 272 -16.87 20.22 4.76
CA ALA A 272 -17.44 18.88 4.79
C ALA A 272 -17.24 18.21 6.15
N SER A 273 -18.30 17.60 6.68
CA SER A 273 -18.28 16.90 7.95
C SER A 273 -19.42 15.87 7.99
N LEU A 274 -19.12 14.72 8.55
CA LEU A 274 -20.11 13.69 8.91
C LEU A 274 -20.63 13.87 10.35
N SER A 275 -20.09 14.84 11.09
CA SER A 275 -20.57 15.18 12.43
C SER A 275 -21.90 15.91 12.35
N LYS A 276 -22.85 15.54 13.21
CA LYS A 276 -24.23 16.07 13.23
C LYS A 276 -24.38 17.52 13.81
N SER A 277 -23.28 18.21 14.06
CA SER A 277 -23.27 19.46 14.86
C SER A 277 -23.45 20.75 14.07
N ALA A 278 -23.47 20.72 12.75
CA ALA A 278 -23.58 21.94 11.94
C ALA A 278 -24.88 21.93 11.12
N ILE A 279 -25.79 22.87 11.43
CA ILE A 279 -27.10 23.04 10.77
C ILE A 279 -27.19 24.44 10.15
N GLY A 280 -27.87 24.58 9.01
CA GLY A 280 -28.22 25.84 8.37
C GLY A 280 -27.31 26.25 7.24
N GLU A 281 -27.53 27.46 6.71
CA GLU A 281 -26.72 28.03 5.65
C GLU A 281 -25.37 28.51 6.16
N THR A 282 -24.35 28.38 5.33
CA THR A 282 -23.05 29.00 5.51
C THR A 282 -22.57 29.63 4.21
N SER A 283 -21.67 30.56 4.33
CA SER A 283 -21.06 31.22 3.17
C SER A 283 -19.54 31.33 3.34
N PHE A 284 -18.85 31.44 2.24
CA PHE A 284 -17.42 31.77 2.18
C PHE A 284 -17.12 32.56 0.91
N VAL A 285 -16.00 33.25 0.92
CA VAL A 285 -15.60 34.13 -0.19
C VAL A 285 -14.51 33.43 -0.99
N VAL A 286 -14.73 33.29 -2.30
CA VAL A 286 -13.76 32.76 -3.28
C VAL A 286 -13.55 33.82 -4.36
N LYS A 287 -12.30 34.25 -4.58
CA LYS A 287 -11.94 35.27 -5.58
C LYS A 287 -12.80 36.55 -5.51
N GLY A 288 -13.19 36.94 -4.30
CA GLY A 288 -14.00 38.15 -4.08
C GLY A 288 -15.52 37.95 -4.23
N GLU A 289 -15.98 36.76 -4.56
CA GLU A 289 -17.40 36.40 -4.65
C GLU A 289 -17.82 35.57 -3.45
N GLU A 290 -18.98 35.92 -2.87
CA GLU A 290 -19.58 35.17 -1.78
C GLU A 290 -20.36 33.98 -2.33
N PHE A 291 -20.03 32.77 -1.85
CA PHE A 291 -20.73 31.55 -2.17
C PHE A 291 -21.50 31.06 -0.92
N ARG A 292 -22.79 30.76 -1.08
CA ARG A 292 -23.66 30.25 -0.01
C ARG A 292 -24.11 28.84 -0.35
N PHE A 293 -24.17 27.99 0.68
CA PHE A 293 -24.68 26.64 0.55
C PHE A 293 -25.39 26.18 1.84
N ASP A 294 -26.31 25.23 1.67
CA ASP A 294 -26.98 24.55 2.77
C ASP A 294 -26.10 23.44 3.35
N ARG A 295 -25.77 23.52 4.62
CA ARG A 295 -24.94 22.54 5.32
C ARG A 295 -25.62 21.19 5.45
N ASP A 296 -26.94 21.13 5.60
CA ASP A 296 -27.67 19.85 5.67
C ASP A 296 -27.62 19.11 4.33
N MET A 297 -27.82 19.85 3.24
CA MET A 297 -27.67 19.28 1.89
C MET A 297 -26.23 18.78 1.67
N MET A 298 -25.23 19.59 2.01
CA MET A 298 -23.82 19.19 1.91
C MET A 298 -23.56 17.89 2.70
N ARG A 299 -24.01 17.83 3.95
CA ARG A 299 -23.82 16.64 4.80
C ARG A 299 -24.46 15.41 4.20
N LEU A 300 -25.71 15.48 3.74
CA LEU A 300 -26.39 14.36 3.10
C LEU A 300 -25.65 13.84 1.88
N ILE A 301 -25.09 14.75 1.05
CA ILE A 301 -24.28 14.37 -0.12
C ILE A 301 -23.01 13.66 0.31
N VAL A 302 -22.30 14.19 1.30
CA VAL A 302 -21.05 13.60 1.80
C VAL A 302 -21.31 12.24 2.47
N GLU A 303 -22.36 12.14 3.30
CA GLU A 303 -22.77 10.87 3.92
C GLU A 303 -23.07 9.79 2.88
N ALA A 304 -23.86 10.12 1.86
CA ALA A 304 -24.24 9.14 0.83
C ALA A 304 -23.01 8.54 0.12
N ARG A 305 -22.03 9.37 -0.23
CA ARG A 305 -20.81 8.87 -0.89
C ARG A 305 -19.90 8.14 0.08
N ALA A 306 -19.73 8.62 1.29
CA ALA A 306 -18.94 7.94 2.32
C ALA A 306 -19.53 6.56 2.65
N GLU A 307 -20.85 6.46 2.79
CA GLU A 307 -21.56 5.19 2.99
C GLU A 307 -21.31 4.22 1.84
N GLU A 308 -21.43 4.66 0.60
CA GLU A 308 -21.18 3.84 -0.56
C GLU A 308 -19.74 3.29 -0.60
N ILE A 309 -18.73 4.10 -0.31
CA ILE A 309 -17.33 3.64 -0.22
C ILE A 309 -17.19 2.55 0.86
N LEU A 310 -17.77 2.77 2.04
CA LEU A 310 -17.71 1.81 3.15
C LEU A 310 -18.51 0.52 2.85
N GLU A 311 -19.64 0.62 2.18
CA GLU A 311 -20.42 -0.54 1.74
C GLU A 311 -19.66 -1.40 0.72
N PHE A 312 -18.94 -0.78 -0.22
CA PHE A 312 -18.06 -1.52 -1.13
C PHE A 312 -16.92 -2.20 -0.38
N ALA A 313 -16.36 -1.54 0.64
CA ALA A 313 -15.37 -2.16 1.50
C ALA A 313 -15.95 -3.36 2.26
N ASP A 314 -17.15 -3.23 2.84
CA ASP A 314 -17.83 -4.35 3.50
C ASP A 314 -18.16 -5.50 2.53
N HIS A 315 -18.50 -5.17 1.28
CA HIS A 315 -18.70 -6.18 0.25
C HIS A 315 -17.42 -7.01 0.01
N GLU A 316 -16.25 -6.37 0.00
CA GLU A 316 -14.97 -7.09 -0.08
C GLU A 316 -14.72 -7.97 1.15
N LEU A 317 -15.07 -7.51 2.34
CA LEU A 317 -14.99 -8.32 3.57
C LEU A 317 -15.95 -9.52 3.55
N LYS A 318 -17.13 -9.37 2.95
CA LYS A 318 -18.09 -10.47 2.76
C LYS A 318 -17.53 -11.59 1.88
N LYS A 319 -16.76 -11.26 0.83
CA LYS A 319 -16.12 -12.25 -0.05
C LYS A 319 -15.22 -13.21 0.72
N ILE A 320 -14.56 -12.73 1.76
CA ILE A 320 -13.68 -13.52 2.62
C ILE A 320 -14.32 -13.93 3.96
N LYS A 321 -15.62 -13.70 4.12
CA LYS A 321 -16.40 -14.02 5.34
C LYS A 321 -15.89 -13.30 6.60
N ARG A 322 -15.41 -12.07 6.46
CA ARG A 322 -14.87 -11.24 7.54
C ARG A 322 -15.68 -9.98 7.82
N SER A 323 -16.81 -9.75 7.13
CA SER A 323 -17.73 -8.66 7.45
C SER A 323 -18.13 -8.75 8.94
N LYS A 324 -17.96 -7.65 9.67
CA LYS A 324 -18.25 -7.53 11.11
C LYS A 324 -17.45 -8.48 12.03
N LYS A 325 -16.34 -9.06 11.55
CA LYS A 325 -15.60 -10.13 12.23
C LYS A 325 -14.09 -9.89 12.33
N LEU A 326 -13.65 -8.66 12.31
CA LEU A 326 -12.23 -8.29 12.45
C LEU A 326 -11.99 -7.64 13.82
N PRO A 327 -11.40 -8.35 14.79
CA PRO A 327 -11.14 -7.77 16.13
C PRO A 327 -10.22 -6.57 16.12
N GLY A 328 -9.27 -6.50 15.19
CA GLY A 328 -8.40 -5.33 14.98
C GLY A 328 -9.11 -4.15 14.31
N GLY A 329 -10.32 -4.35 13.80
CA GLY A 329 -11.18 -3.33 13.21
C GLY A 329 -10.65 -2.77 11.90
N ILE A 330 -10.97 -1.50 11.67
CA ILE A 330 -10.62 -0.76 10.46
C ILE A 330 -9.64 0.35 10.80
N VAL A 331 -8.56 0.44 10.03
CA VAL A 331 -7.61 1.54 10.09
C VAL A 331 -7.76 2.39 8.84
N LEU A 332 -8.19 3.64 9.04
CA LEU A 332 -8.45 4.59 7.98
C LEU A 332 -7.19 5.40 7.67
N MET A 333 -6.82 5.44 6.40
CA MET A 333 -5.68 6.17 5.87
C MET A 333 -6.08 6.95 4.62
N GLY A 334 -5.12 7.71 4.09
CA GLY A 334 -5.31 8.55 2.91
C GLY A 334 -5.88 9.93 3.24
N GLY A 335 -5.88 10.83 2.25
CA GLY A 335 -6.31 12.21 2.45
C GLY A 335 -7.77 12.34 2.89
N THR A 336 -8.65 11.45 2.45
CA THR A 336 -10.07 11.44 2.82
C THR A 336 -10.30 11.03 4.28
N ALA A 337 -9.32 10.38 4.93
CA ALA A 337 -9.41 10.06 6.36
C ALA A 337 -9.49 11.29 7.26
N HIS A 338 -9.14 12.48 6.76
CA HIS A 338 -9.31 13.76 7.45
C HIS A 338 -10.74 14.26 7.50
N LEU A 339 -11.68 13.65 6.79
CA LEU A 339 -13.07 14.03 6.82
C LEU A 339 -13.62 13.92 8.27
N PRO A 340 -14.02 15.05 8.89
CA PRO A 340 -14.51 15.02 10.27
C PRO A 340 -15.71 14.08 10.43
N GLY A 341 -15.66 13.23 11.47
CA GLY A 341 -16.70 12.26 11.76
C GLY A 341 -16.61 10.94 10.99
N LEU A 342 -15.64 10.78 10.07
CA LEU A 342 -15.53 9.56 9.27
C LEU A 342 -15.25 8.31 10.13
N VAL A 343 -14.45 8.41 11.18
CA VAL A 343 -14.15 7.28 12.06
C VAL A 343 -15.41 6.73 12.70
N ASP A 344 -16.22 7.59 13.32
CA ASP A 344 -17.48 7.17 13.96
C ASP A 344 -18.50 6.67 12.94
N PHE A 345 -18.56 7.31 11.78
CA PHE A 345 -19.41 6.88 10.68
C PHE A 345 -19.02 5.48 10.16
N ALA A 346 -17.73 5.22 10.02
CA ALA A 346 -17.23 3.90 9.63
C ALA A 346 -17.56 2.82 10.65
N LYS A 347 -17.48 3.12 11.97
CA LYS A 347 -17.92 2.20 13.02
C LYS A 347 -19.40 1.83 12.89
N GLU A 348 -20.26 2.80 12.61
CA GLU A 348 -21.69 2.57 12.44
C GLU A 348 -21.98 1.75 11.18
N VAL A 349 -21.45 2.13 10.03
CA VAL A 349 -21.74 1.47 8.75
C VAL A 349 -21.18 0.04 8.70
N MET A 350 -19.94 -0.16 9.14
CA MET A 350 -19.26 -1.44 9.04
C MET A 350 -19.40 -2.32 10.28
N GLU A 351 -19.96 -1.79 11.35
CA GLU A 351 -20.13 -2.48 12.65
C GLU A 351 -18.81 -3.11 13.14
N LEU A 352 -17.72 -2.38 13.01
CA LEU A 352 -16.38 -2.75 13.43
C LEU A 352 -15.72 -1.60 14.19
N PRO A 353 -14.79 -1.85 15.11
CA PRO A 353 -13.93 -0.81 15.62
C PRO A 353 -13.24 -0.07 14.47
N ALA A 354 -13.11 1.24 14.55
CA ALA A 354 -12.43 2.02 13.53
C ALA A 354 -11.56 3.12 14.17
N ARG A 355 -10.47 3.45 13.51
CA ARG A 355 -9.54 4.51 13.90
C ARG A 355 -8.75 5.00 12.69
N THR A 356 -8.15 6.16 12.81
CA THR A 356 -7.12 6.60 11.87
C THR A 356 -5.80 5.90 12.18
N GLY A 357 -5.03 5.56 11.16
CA GLY A 357 -3.69 5.02 11.31
C GLY A 357 -2.68 6.12 11.67
N ASN A 358 -1.60 5.72 12.29
CA ASN A 358 -0.43 6.56 12.53
C ASN A 358 0.85 5.71 12.49
N TRP A 359 1.97 6.38 12.24
CA TRP A 359 3.31 5.75 12.20
C TRP A 359 4.26 6.37 13.22
N LYS A 360 3.78 6.59 14.45
CA LYS A 360 4.53 7.21 15.57
C LYS A 360 5.82 6.52 15.96
N HIS A 361 5.98 5.25 15.63
CA HIS A 361 7.20 4.48 15.85
C HIS A 361 8.34 4.84 14.89
N ILE A 362 8.07 5.60 13.84
CA ILE A 362 9.05 6.07 12.88
C ILE A 362 9.48 7.48 13.26
N LYS A 363 10.79 7.67 13.46
CA LYS A 363 11.36 8.98 13.76
C LYS A 363 11.38 9.86 12.51
N ARG A 364 11.29 11.16 12.72
CA ARG A 364 11.44 12.16 11.66
C ARG A 364 12.22 13.36 12.18
N VAL A 365 13.12 13.86 11.35
CA VAL A 365 13.86 15.11 11.58
C VAL A 365 13.27 16.29 10.79
N VAL A 366 12.18 16.04 10.07
CA VAL A 366 11.47 16.99 9.22
C VAL A 366 10.04 17.18 9.72
N ASP A 367 9.54 18.40 9.60
CA ASP A 367 8.17 18.77 9.96
C ASP A 367 7.28 18.91 8.72
N GLY A 368 5.96 18.88 8.93
CA GLY A 368 4.97 19.17 7.89
C GLY A 368 4.47 17.95 7.13
N MET A 369 4.80 16.74 7.55
CA MET A 369 4.24 15.52 6.98
C MET A 369 2.90 15.17 7.62
N ASP A 370 1.91 14.93 6.79
CA ASP A 370 0.62 14.39 7.20
C ASP A 370 0.69 12.88 7.35
N GLU A 371 0.33 12.35 8.53
CA GLU A 371 0.50 10.93 8.84
C GLU A 371 -0.42 10.02 8.02
N GLN A 372 -1.62 10.47 7.69
CA GLN A 372 -2.55 9.68 6.90
C GLN A 372 -2.21 9.72 5.41
N GLU A 373 -1.89 10.90 4.91
CA GLU A 373 -1.57 11.08 3.49
C GLU A 373 -0.24 10.43 3.09
N PHE A 374 0.77 10.50 3.95
CA PHE A 374 2.10 9.96 3.68
C PHE A 374 2.30 8.49 4.07
N ALA A 375 1.32 7.83 4.67
CA ALA A 375 1.46 6.45 5.12
C ALA A 375 1.89 5.47 4.00
N PRO A 376 1.32 5.50 2.78
CA PRO A 376 1.82 4.66 1.70
C PRO A 376 3.28 4.93 1.35
N ALA A 377 3.68 6.19 1.20
CA ALA A 377 5.07 6.56 0.86
C ALA A 377 6.07 6.15 1.95
N VAL A 378 5.70 6.33 3.22
CA VAL A 378 6.50 5.87 4.37
C VAL A 378 6.61 4.35 4.38
N GLY A 379 5.51 3.65 4.13
CA GLY A 379 5.51 2.18 4.01
C GLY A 379 6.38 1.68 2.86
N LEU A 380 6.36 2.35 1.71
CA LEU A 380 7.25 2.04 0.57
C LEU A 380 8.72 2.25 0.94
N MET A 381 9.05 3.30 1.64
CA MET A 381 10.41 3.54 2.14
C MET A 381 10.85 2.44 3.10
N MET A 382 9.98 2.01 4.01
CA MET A 382 10.25 0.89 4.91
C MET A 382 10.49 -0.42 4.14
N LEU A 383 9.68 -0.70 3.14
CA LEU A 383 9.84 -1.88 2.28
C LEU A 383 11.14 -1.82 1.48
N ASP A 384 11.53 -0.64 0.99
CA ASP A 384 12.84 -0.44 0.33
C ASP A 384 13.99 -0.82 1.27
N MET A 385 13.88 -0.44 2.54
CA MET A 385 14.84 -0.83 3.58
C MET A 385 14.88 -2.34 3.83
N TYR A 386 13.72 -2.98 3.90
CA TYR A 386 13.65 -4.41 4.25
C TYR A 386 14.04 -5.32 3.09
N LEU A 387 13.73 -4.94 1.86
CA LEU A 387 14.00 -5.74 0.67
C LEU A 387 15.46 -5.61 0.20
N GLY A 388 16.12 -4.50 0.57
CA GLY A 388 17.49 -4.22 0.17
C GLY A 388 17.62 -3.87 -1.33
N PRO A 389 18.86 -3.69 -1.81
CA PRO A 389 19.13 -3.32 -3.21
C PRO A 389 18.64 -4.38 -4.20
N ALA A 390 18.06 -3.96 -5.31
CA ALA A 390 17.57 -4.84 -6.38
C ALA A 390 18.66 -5.75 -6.97
N ALA A 391 19.94 -5.36 -6.89
CA ALA A 391 21.08 -6.16 -7.34
C ALA A 391 21.31 -7.45 -6.53
N GLU A 392 20.95 -7.45 -5.24
CA GLU A 392 21.04 -8.65 -4.40
C GLU A 392 19.93 -9.66 -4.74
N ILE A 393 18.80 -9.17 -5.23
CA ILE A 393 17.68 -10.01 -5.65
C ILE A 393 17.94 -10.67 -6.99
N SER A 394 18.60 -9.97 -7.94
CA SER A 394 18.94 -10.54 -9.25
C SER A 394 19.86 -11.78 -9.15
N TYR A 395 20.66 -11.85 -8.12
CA TYR A 395 21.54 -13.00 -7.89
C TYR A 395 20.76 -14.26 -7.45
N VAL A 396 19.66 -14.05 -6.74
CA VAL A 396 18.75 -15.12 -6.33
C VAL A 396 17.82 -15.51 -7.47
N GLU A 397 17.42 -14.55 -8.32
CA GLU A 397 16.57 -14.77 -9.50
C GLU A 397 17.23 -15.65 -10.58
N GLN A 398 18.55 -15.58 -10.74
CA GLN A 398 19.27 -16.40 -11.73
C GLN A 398 19.27 -17.90 -11.40
N ASN A 399 19.02 -18.28 -10.14
CA ASN A 399 19.05 -19.67 -9.70
C ASN A 399 17.66 -20.28 -9.41
N HIS A 400 16.61 -19.45 -9.29
CA HIS A 400 15.24 -19.90 -9.02
C HIS A 400 14.29 -18.97 -9.79
N GLY A 401 13.37 -19.47 -10.56
CA GLY A 401 12.50 -18.69 -11.46
C GLY A 401 11.86 -17.44 -10.82
N VAL A 402 11.39 -16.54 -11.65
CA VAL A 402 10.89 -15.18 -11.34
C VAL A 402 9.96 -15.07 -10.10
N PHE A 403 9.28 -16.16 -9.75
CA PHE A 403 8.35 -16.21 -8.63
C PHE A 403 8.99 -16.41 -7.25
N SER A 404 10.20 -16.94 -7.19
CA SER A 404 10.88 -17.20 -5.91
C SER A 404 11.39 -15.94 -5.23
N SER A 405 11.75 -14.90 -6.00
CA SER A 405 12.35 -13.68 -5.47
C SER A 405 11.35 -12.76 -4.76
N VAL A 406 10.18 -12.57 -5.35
CA VAL A 406 9.13 -11.70 -4.76
C VAL A 406 8.54 -12.33 -3.50
N ASN A 407 8.31 -13.64 -3.53
CA ASN A 407 7.68 -14.36 -2.41
C ASN A 407 8.65 -14.64 -1.26
N SER A 408 9.89 -15.02 -1.54
CA SER A 408 10.90 -15.24 -0.50
C SER A 408 11.23 -13.95 0.25
N SER A 409 11.25 -12.82 -0.44
CA SER A 409 11.54 -11.51 0.15
C SER A 409 10.39 -11.03 1.04
N LEU A 410 9.14 -11.11 0.60
CA LEU A 410 7.99 -10.67 1.38
C LEU A 410 7.68 -11.62 2.54
N ASN A 411 7.76 -12.93 2.36
CA ASN A 411 7.65 -13.89 3.45
C ASN A 411 8.83 -13.82 4.42
N THR A 412 10.02 -13.47 3.95
CA THR A 412 11.20 -13.18 4.79
C THR A 412 10.99 -11.89 5.59
N ILE A 413 10.35 -10.89 5.02
CA ILE A 413 10.01 -9.64 5.71
C ILE A 413 8.96 -9.89 6.78
N LEU A 414 7.87 -10.55 6.44
CA LEU A 414 6.84 -10.94 7.41
C LEU A 414 7.41 -11.88 8.48
N GLY A 415 8.36 -12.76 8.13
CA GLY A 415 9.07 -13.64 9.06
C GLY A 415 10.16 -12.96 9.89
N ARG A 416 10.81 -11.89 9.40
CA ARG A 416 11.77 -11.09 10.19
C ARG A 416 11.07 -10.20 11.20
N PHE A 417 9.86 -9.73 10.92
CA PHE A 417 9.01 -9.09 11.93
C PHE A 417 8.67 -10.02 13.10
N ARG A 418 8.55 -11.33 12.86
CA ARG A 418 8.35 -12.32 13.94
C ARG A 418 9.55 -12.53 14.86
N ARG A 419 10.78 -12.19 14.46
CA ARG A 419 12.01 -12.49 15.20
C ARG A 419 12.63 -11.30 15.95
N ARG A 420 12.11 -10.07 15.78
CA ARG A 420 12.72 -8.85 16.34
C ARG A 420 11.88 -8.12 17.39
N THR A 421 10.88 -8.79 17.96
CA THR A 421 10.18 -8.28 19.16
C THR A 421 10.27 -9.31 20.28
#